data_4c4d915056237b4b5d3ea98830c99a7c
#
_entry.id   4c4d915056237b4b5d3ea98830c99a7c
#
_cell.length_a   1.000
_cell.length_b   1.000
_cell.length_c   1.000
_cell.angle_alpha   90.00
_cell.angle_beta   90.00
_cell.angle_gamma   90.00
#
_symmetry.space_group_name_H-M   'P 1'
#
loop_
_entity.id
_entity.type
_entity.pdbx_description
1 polymer ?
#
loop_
_entity_poly.entity_id
_entity_poly.type
_entity_poly.pdbx_seq_one_letter_code
_entity_poly.pdbx_strand_id
1 'polypeptide(L)'
;LRDGWNYLFHQINQPTNLIFIESLHEIVARFDVPYQYLGKLRTDDVIISGTKWRPELPSADHIYHVLNQTADPDHMTDYALELGLWLMRCQPFKDGNKRIGSFVINKILIENGCGIFNVPVAFDGKFKQYLVDFYESNDTTFLKQWIFENCMDGTNEV
;
A
#
# COMPACT_ATOMS: atom_id res chain seq x y z
N LEU A 1 0.98 12.14 -8.69
CA LEU A 1 1.59 10.80 -8.78
C LEU A 1 3.04 10.84 -9.29
N ARG A 2 3.37 11.65 -10.30
CA ARG A 2 4.75 11.75 -10.84
C ARG A 2 5.80 12.00 -9.75
N ASP A 3 5.54 12.92 -8.83
CA ASP A 3 6.49 13.27 -7.77
C ASP A 3 6.63 12.14 -6.75
N GLY A 4 5.57 11.35 -6.53
CA GLY A 4 5.63 10.13 -5.73
C GLY A 4 6.54 9.07 -6.35
N TRP A 5 6.47 8.86 -7.67
CA TRP A 5 7.39 7.98 -8.39
C TRP A 5 8.84 8.47 -8.33
N ASN A 6 9.07 9.77 -8.53
CA ASN A 6 10.40 10.34 -8.40
C ASN A 6 10.98 10.10 -7.01
N TYR A 7 10.18 10.33 -5.97
CA TYR A 7 10.60 10.07 -4.59
C TYR A 7 10.91 8.57 -4.37
N LEU A 8 10.04 7.66 -4.83
CA LEU A 8 10.25 6.22 -4.72
C LEU A 8 11.60 5.82 -5.34
N PHE A 9 11.89 6.25 -6.58
CA PHE A 9 13.13 5.90 -7.24
C PHE A 9 14.37 6.46 -6.55
N HIS A 10 14.30 7.68 -5.98
CA HIS A 10 15.39 8.22 -5.18
C HIS A 10 15.61 7.44 -3.87
N GLN A 11 14.56 6.81 -3.35
CA GLN A 11 14.58 6.04 -2.11
C GLN A 11 14.60 4.52 -2.33
N ILE A 12 14.85 4.06 -3.55
CA ILE A 12 14.68 2.64 -3.90
C ILE A 12 15.52 1.70 -3.04
N ASN A 13 16.75 2.11 -2.69
CA ASN A 13 17.67 1.32 -1.87
C ASN A 13 17.59 1.66 -0.37
N GLN A 14 16.62 2.49 0.04
CA GLN A 14 16.44 2.82 1.45
C GLN A 14 15.37 1.91 2.08
N PRO A 15 15.41 1.67 3.40
CA PRO A 15 14.41 0.85 4.07
C PRO A 15 12.98 1.36 3.85
N THR A 16 12.03 0.43 3.64
CA THR A 16 10.60 0.73 3.66
C THR A 16 10.15 0.81 5.12
N ASN A 17 10.23 1.99 5.70
CA ASN A 17 9.95 2.24 7.11
C ASN A 17 8.88 3.35 7.28
N LEU A 18 8.55 3.67 8.54
CA LEU A 18 7.54 4.70 8.84
C LEU A 18 7.92 6.06 8.24
N ILE A 19 9.19 6.47 8.32
CA ILE A 19 9.66 7.75 7.75
C ILE A 19 9.44 7.78 6.24
N PHE A 20 9.71 6.67 5.55
CA PHE A 20 9.48 6.56 4.11
C PHE A 20 8.01 6.77 3.76
N ILE A 21 7.07 6.09 4.44
CA ILE A 21 5.63 6.21 4.12
C ILE A 21 5.06 7.58 4.52
N GLU A 22 5.53 8.20 5.59
CA GLU A 22 5.15 9.55 6.01
C GLU A 22 5.61 10.61 4.98
N SER A 23 6.87 10.54 4.56
CA SER A 23 7.42 11.44 3.53
C SER A 23 6.74 11.24 2.17
N LEU A 24 6.47 10.00 1.78
CA LEU A 24 5.71 9.70 0.58
C LEU A 24 4.30 10.27 0.64
N HIS A 25 3.64 10.16 1.81
CA HIS A 25 2.29 10.70 2.02
C HIS A 25 2.26 12.23 1.86
N GLU A 26 3.25 12.95 2.37
CA GLU A 26 3.37 14.41 2.16
C GLU A 26 3.36 14.79 0.67
N ILE A 27 3.98 13.95 -0.16
CA ILE A 27 4.09 14.19 -1.60
C ILE A 27 2.79 13.85 -2.32
N VAL A 28 2.25 12.65 -2.07
CA VAL A 28 1.14 12.12 -2.89
C VAL A 28 -0.24 12.59 -2.44
N ALA A 29 -0.38 13.03 -1.20
CA ALA A 29 -1.66 13.50 -0.64
C ALA A 29 -1.76 15.03 -0.52
N ARG A 30 -0.75 15.77 -0.95
CA ARG A 30 -0.64 17.23 -0.73
C ARG A 30 -1.81 18.06 -1.28
N PHE A 31 -2.59 17.53 -2.22
CA PHE A 31 -3.76 18.21 -2.78
C PHE A 31 -5.10 17.65 -2.27
N ASP A 32 -5.05 16.58 -1.47
CA ASP A 32 -6.25 15.86 -1.02
C ASP A 32 -6.54 16.07 0.47
N VAL A 33 -5.51 16.40 1.24
CA VAL A 33 -5.66 16.65 2.69
C VAL A 33 -5.07 17.98 3.09
N PRO A 34 -5.62 18.65 4.13
CA PRO A 34 -5.02 19.87 4.68
C PRO A 34 -3.59 19.65 5.16
N TYR A 35 -2.76 20.70 5.02
CA TYR A 35 -1.32 20.66 5.32
C TYR A 35 -0.99 20.07 6.71
N GLN A 36 -1.81 20.34 7.73
CA GLN A 36 -1.59 19.85 9.09
C GLN A 36 -1.64 18.31 9.23
N TYR A 37 -2.22 17.61 8.26
CA TYR A 37 -2.35 16.13 8.24
C TYR A 37 -1.36 15.45 7.31
N LEU A 38 -0.60 16.21 6.51
CA LEU A 38 0.38 15.63 5.60
C LEU A 38 1.51 14.94 6.36
N GLY A 39 1.85 13.73 5.95
CA GLY A 39 2.91 12.93 6.56
C GLY A 39 2.67 12.51 8.02
N LYS A 40 1.45 12.64 8.52
CA LYS A 40 1.14 12.33 9.92
C LYS A 40 0.11 11.23 10.03
N LEU A 41 0.36 10.31 10.95
CA LEU A 41 -0.63 9.31 11.32
C LEU A 41 -1.91 10.02 11.82
N ARG A 42 -3.07 9.53 11.39
CA ARG A 42 -4.35 10.09 11.83
C ARG A 42 -4.56 9.88 13.33
N THR A 43 -5.24 10.82 13.93
CA THR A 43 -5.66 10.78 15.34
C THR A 43 -7.18 10.63 15.49
N ASP A 44 -7.90 10.60 14.37
CA ASP A 44 -9.36 10.49 14.32
C ASP A 44 -9.77 9.23 13.58
N ASP A 45 -11.00 8.77 13.83
CA ASP A 45 -11.61 7.69 13.07
C ASP A 45 -11.81 8.09 11.61
N VAL A 46 -11.77 7.10 10.73
CA VAL A 46 -12.08 7.25 9.30
C VAL A 46 -13.20 6.31 8.90
N ILE A 47 -13.98 6.76 7.93
CA ILE A 47 -15.04 5.97 7.31
C ILE A 47 -14.60 5.61 5.90
N ILE A 48 -14.59 4.31 5.60
CA ILE A 48 -14.29 3.83 4.26
C ILE A 48 -15.61 3.56 3.55
N SER A 49 -15.80 4.20 2.41
CA SER A 49 -17.02 4.01 1.61
C SER A 49 -17.16 2.57 1.12
N GLY A 50 -18.37 2.03 1.16
CA GLY A 50 -18.70 0.71 0.63
C GLY A 50 -18.42 -0.46 1.57
N THR A 51 -17.92 -0.22 2.79
CA THR A 51 -17.65 -1.28 3.78
C THR A 51 -18.12 -0.89 5.18
N LYS A 52 -18.39 -1.91 5.99
CA LYS A 52 -18.64 -1.77 7.43
C LYS A 52 -17.36 -1.78 8.25
N TRP A 53 -16.23 -2.14 7.65
CA TRP A 53 -14.94 -2.15 8.31
C TRP A 53 -14.58 -0.77 8.87
N ARG A 54 -14.13 -0.76 10.11
CA ARG A 54 -13.63 0.44 10.79
C ARG A 54 -12.24 0.16 11.32
N PRO A 55 -11.20 0.73 10.68
CA PRO A 55 -9.84 0.53 11.15
C PRO A 55 -9.62 1.24 12.49
N GLU A 56 -8.91 0.56 13.40
CA GLU A 56 -8.47 1.14 14.66
C GLU A 56 -7.56 2.36 14.42
N LEU A 57 -7.40 3.20 15.45
CA LEU A 57 -6.42 4.28 15.40
C LEU A 57 -5.02 3.70 15.17
N PRO A 58 -4.23 4.28 14.25
CA PRO A 58 -2.91 3.76 13.95
C PRO A 58 -1.97 3.93 15.15
N SER A 59 -1.20 2.88 15.45
CA SER A 59 -0.11 2.90 16.40
C SER A 59 1.21 2.95 15.65
N ALA A 60 2.05 3.96 15.92
CA ALA A 60 3.38 4.09 15.32
C ALA A 60 4.25 2.85 15.61
N ASP A 61 4.19 2.34 16.84
CA ASP A 61 4.94 1.13 17.24
C ASP A 61 4.48 -0.11 16.47
N HIS A 62 3.16 -0.28 16.29
CA HIS A 62 2.64 -1.41 15.54
C HIS A 62 3.05 -1.32 14.05
N ILE A 63 2.91 -0.14 13.44
CA ILE A 63 3.35 0.09 12.06
C ILE A 63 4.85 -0.15 11.92
N TYR A 64 5.65 0.36 12.86
CA TYR A 64 7.09 0.10 12.89
C TYR A 64 7.41 -1.40 12.90
N HIS A 65 6.76 -2.17 13.76
CA HIS A 65 6.96 -3.61 13.83
C HIS A 65 6.57 -4.33 12.54
N VAL A 66 5.45 -3.97 11.92
CA VAL A 66 5.02 -4.59 10.66
C VAL A 66 5.99 -4.26 9.51
N LEU A 67 6.40 -2.99 9.38
CA LEU A 67 7.30 -2.55 8.31
C LEU A 67 8.73 -3.12 8.45
N ASN A 68 9.15 -3.52 9.66
CA ASN A 68 10.47 -4.07 9.91
C ASN A 68 10.49 -5.61 9.99
N GLN A 69 9.41 -6.29 9.62
CA GLN A 69 9.41 -7.75 9.52
C GLN A 69 10.37 -8.21 8.43
N THR A 70 11.10 -9.27 8.72
CA THR A 70 12.02 -9.88 7.75
C THR A 70 11.21 -10.64 6.71
N ALA A 71 11.36 -10.26 5.44
CA ALA A 71 10.75 -10.96 4.33
C ALA A 71 11.59 -12.18 3.93
N ASP A 72 10.92 -13.22 3.47
CA ASP A 72 11.57 -14.33 2.80
C ASP A 72 11.98 -13.91 1.37
N PRO A 73 13.27 -13.95 1.02
CA PRO A 73 13.74 -13.54 -0.30
C PRO A 73 13.08 -14.28 -1.47
N ASP A 74 12.64 -15.51 -1.26
CA ASP A 74 11.99 -16.33 -2.28
C ASP A 74 10.50 -15.99 -2.46
N HIS A 75 9.93 -15.15 -1.58
CA HIS A 75 8.51 -14.80 -1.56
C HIS A 75 8.26 -13.27 -1.57
N MET A 76 9.13 -12.50 -2.22
CA MET A 76 9.06 -11.03 -2.19
C MET A 76 7.80 -10.46 -2.83
N THR A 77 7.23 -11.09 -3.85
CA THR A 77 5.96 -10.66 -4.45
C THR A 77 4.81 -10.82 -3.46
N ASP A 78 4.71 -11.95 -2.78
CA ASP A 78 3.69 -12.19 -1.77
C ASP A 78 3.83 -11.21 -0.60
N TYR A 79 5.04 -11.00 -0.12
CA TYR A 79 5.34 -10.03 0.94
C TYR A 79 4.95 -8.59 0.53
N ALA A 80 5.29 -8.17 -0.68
CA ALA A 80 4.95 -6.84 -1.18
C ALA A 80 3.43 -6.61 -1.20
N LEU A 81 2.68 -7.57 -1.75
CA LEU A 81 1.23 -7.51 -1.81
C LEU A 81 0.61 -7.53 -0.41
N GLU A 82 1.06 -8.42 0.47
CA GLU A 82 0.56 -8.50 1.86
C GLU A 82 0.75 -7.18 2.61
N LEU A 83 1.96 -6.61 2.55
CA LEU A 83 2.28 -5.37 3.24
C LEU A 83 1.49 -4.17 2.69
N GLY A 84 1.40 -4.04 1.37
CA GLY A 84 0.65 -2.93 0.76
C GLY A 84 -0.86 -3.03 1.00
N LEU A 85 -1.43 -4.23 0.92
CA LEU A 85 -2.84 -4.47 1.24
C LEU A 85 -3.13 -4.23 2.73
N TRP A 86 -2.22 -4.63 3.62
CA TRP A 86 -2.33 -4.33 5.03
C TRP A 86 -2.37 -2.81 5.28
N LEU A 87 -1.48 -2.03 4.65
CA LEU A 87 -1.50 -0.56 4.72
C LEU A 87 -2.82 0.03 4.21
N MET A 88 -3.36 -0.50 3.12
CA MET A 88 -4.66 -0.06 2.60
C MET A 88 -5.79 -0.34 3.59
N ARG A 89 -5.73 -1.46 4.32
CA ARG A 89 -6.76 -1.85 5.29
C ARG A 89 -6.65 -1.09 6.61
N CYS A 90 -5.45 -0.90 7.14
CA CYS A 90 -5.24 -0.22 8.43
C CYS A 90 -5.42 1.30 8.35
N GLN A 91 -5.39 1.89 7.15
CA GLN A 91 -5.66 3.31 6.93
C GLN A 91 -4.85 4.22 7.87
N PRO A 92 -3.50 4.21 7.83
CA PRO A 92 -2.69 4.98 8.78
C PRO A 92 -2.85 6.49 8.65
N PHE A 93 -3.25 6.98 7.49
CA PHE A 93 -3.41 8.41 7.20
C PHE A 93 -4.88 8.82 7.05
N LYS A 94 -5.13 10.13 7.06
CA LYS A 94 -6.47 10.71 6.90
C LYS A 94 -7.10 10.37 5.55
N ASP A 95 -6.29 10.35 4.48
CA ASP A 95 -6.63 9.94 3.10
C ASP A 95 -5.37 9.47 2.38
N GLY A 96 -5.50 9.00 1.14
CA GLY A 96 -4.36 8.58 0.31
C GLY A 96 -3.80 7.18 0.61
N ASN A 97 -4.39 6.43 1.53
CA ASN A 97 -3.88 5.14 1.99
C ASN A 97 -3.75 4.08 0.89
N LYS A 98 -4.67 4.04 -0.08
CA LYS A 98 -4.56 3.14 -1.24
C LYS A 98 -3.35 3.48 -2.10
N ARG A 99 -3.07 4.77 -2.31
CA ARG A 99 -1.88 5.21 -3.05
C ARG A 99 -0.60 4.83 -2.31
N ILE A 100 -0.55 5.05 -0.99
CA ILE A 100 0.61 4.64 -0.18
C ILE A 100 0.82 3.13 -0.28
N GLY A 101 -0.20 2.32 -0.10
CA GLY A 101 -0.10 0.87 -0.25
C GLY A 101 0.40 0.45 -1.64
N SER A 102 -0.12 1.07 -2.71
CA SER A 102 0.34 0.81 -4.08
C SER A 102 1.81 1.19 -4.32
N PHE A 103 2.26 2.32 -3.77
CA PHE A 103 3.67 2.71 -3.85
C PHE A 103 4.59 1.78 -3.06
N VAL A 104 4.15 1.33 -1.88
CA VAL A 104 4.92 0.37 -1.07
C VAL A 104 5.04 -0.98 -1.78
N ILE A 105 3.96 -1.48 -2.38
CA ILE A 105 4.00 -2.68 -3.24
C ILE A 105 5.07 -2.49 -4.32
N ASN A 106 4.96 -1.42 -5.09
CA ASN A 106 5.87 -1.16 -6.20
C ASN A 106 7.32 -0.97 -5.77
N LYS A 107 7.56 -0.30 -4.64
CA LYS A 107 8.92 -0.16 -4.12
C LYS A 107 9.57 -1.52 -3.87
N ILE A 108 8.87 -2.41 -3.18
CA ILE A 108 9.40 -3.74 -2.85
C ILE A 108 9.57 -4.59 -4.11
N LEU A 109 8.59 -4.56 -5.03
CA LEU A 109 8.68 -5.30 -6.28
C LEU A 109 9.86 -4.86 -7.15
N ILE A 110 10.01 -3.55 -7.35
CA ILE A 110 11.08 -2.98 -8.20
C ILE A 110 12.46 -3.23 -7.58
N GLU A 111 12.59 -3.01 -6.26
CA GLU A 111 13.84 -3.25 -5.52
C GLU A 111 14.33 -4.70 -5.65
N ASN A 112 13.41 -5.65 -5.75
CA ASN A 112 13.69 -7.08 -5.84
C ASN A 112 13.56 -7.67 -7.26
N GLY A 113 13.31 -6.84 -8.28
CA GLY A 113 13.18 -7.29 -9.67
C GLY A 113 11.96 -8.18 -9.92
N CYS A 114 10.90 -8.04 -9.12
CA CYS A 114 9.68 -8.86 -9.17
C CYS A 114 8.57 -8.27 -10.06
N GLY A 115 8.87 -7.24 -10.85
CA GLY A 115 7.90 -6.58 -11.72
C GLY A 115 7.31 -5.32 -11.11
N ILE A 116 6.13 -4.93 -11.60
CA ILE A 116 5.38 -3.76 -11.13
C ILE A 116 3.90 -4.10 -10.93
N PHE A 117 3.28 -3.44 -9.96
CA PHE A 117 1.84 -3.48 -9.70
C PHE A 117 1.15 -2.28 -10.33
N ASN A 118 0.18 -2.56 -11.17
CA ASN A 118 -0.67 -1.54 -11.78
C ASN A 118 -2.07 -2.10 -12.01
N VAL A 119 -3.10 -1.43 -11.50
CA VAL A 119 -4.49 -1.81 -11.76
C VAL A 119 -4.94 -1.20 -13.08
N PRO A 120 -5.16 -2.00 -14.14
CA PRO A 120 -5.70 -1.49 -15.40
C PRO A 120 -7.06 -0.80 -15.18
N VAL A 121 -7.32 0.27 -15.93
CA VAL A 121 -8.60 1.01 -15.84
C VAL A 121 -9.81 0.10 -15.99
N ALA A 122 -9.74 -0.91 -16.88
CA ALA A 122 -10.79 -1.89 -17.07
C ALA A 122 -11.12 -2.73 -15.82
N PHE A 123 -10.17 -2.84 -14.89
CA PHE A 123 -10.30 -3.63 -13.66
C PHE A 123 -10.51 -2.78 -12.40
N ASP A 124 -10.51 -1.45 -12.50
CA ASP A 124 -10.62 -0.55 -11.34
C ASP A 124 -11.86 -0.86 -10.47
N GLY A 125 -13.00 -1.10 -11.10
CA GLY A 125 -14.24 -1.45 -10.38
C GLY A 125 -14.15 -2.79 -9.65
N LYS A 126 -13.56 -3.81 -10.29
CA LYS A 126 -13.35 -5.13 -9.66
C LYS A 126 -12.35 -5.05 -8.51
N PHE A 127 -11.25 -4.36 -8.72
CA PHE A 127 -10.26 -4.15 -7.67
C PHE A 127 -10.85 -3.50 -6.43
N LYS A 128 -11.65 -2.44 -6.61
CA LYS A 128 -12.34 -1.76 -5.49
C LYS A 128 -13.29 -2.70 -4.74
N GLN A 129 -14.05 -3.53 -5.47
CA GLN A 129 -14.95 -4.50 -4.86
C GLN A 129 -14.16 -5.54 -4.04
N TYR A 130 -13.15 -6.15 -4.62
CA TYR A 130 -12.34 -7.17 -3.94
C TYR A 130 -11.54 -6.59 -2.77
N LEU A 131 -11.15 -5.33 -2.86
CA LEU A 131 -10.49 -4.62 -1.76
C LEU A 131 -11.46 -4.43 -0.56
N VAL A 132 -12.73 -4.11 -0.84
CA VAL A 132 -13.78 -4.03 0.20
C VAL A 132 -14.01 -5.39 0.85
N ASP A 133 -14.11 -6.46 0.05
CA ASP A 133 -14.28 -7.83 0.55
C ASP A 133 -13.09 -8.23 1.45
N PHE A 134 -11.87 -7.87 1.05
CA PHE A 134 -10.68 -8.05 1.89
C PHE A 134 -10.75 -7.22 3.19
N TYR A 135 -11.20 -5.97 3.14
CA TYR A 135 -11.30 -5.14 4.35
C TYR A 135 -12.21 -5.79 5.39
N GLU A 136 -13.29 -6.42 4.98
CA GLU A 136 -14.24 -7.08 5.87
C GLU A 136 -13.76 -8.46 6.35
N SER A 137 -13.19 -9.26 5.47
CA SER A 137 -12.74 -10.63 5.79
C SER A 137 -11.37 -10.70 6.46
N ASN A 138 -10.49 -9.73 6.20
CA ASN A 138 -9.08 -9.78 6.54
C ASN A 138 -8.33 -10.98 5.92
N ASP A 139 -8.83 -11.51 4.81
CA ASP A 139 -8.21 -12.60 4.06
C ASP A 139 -7.71 -12.07 2.71
N THR A 140 -6.40 -12.08 2.52
CA THR A 140 -5.73 -11.58 1.31
C THR A 140 -5.64 -12.62 0.19
N THR A 141 -5.92 -13.89 0.46
CA THR A 141 -5.61 -15.02 -0.43
C THR A 141 -6.15 -14.83 -1.84
N PHE A 142 -7.45 -14.61 -1.95
CA PHE A 142 -8.09 -14.40 -3.26
C PHE A 142 -7.60 -13.12 -3.95
N LEU A 143 -7.52 -12.02 -3.21
CA LEU A 143 -7.14 -10.72 -3.77
C LEU A 143 -5.69 -10.72 -4.25
N LYS A 144 -4.76 -11.31 -3.53
CA LYS A 144 -3.36 -11.45 -3.96
C LYS A 144 -3.23 -12.25 -5.25
N GLN A 145 -3.92 -13.39 -5.34
CA GLN A 145 -3.93 -14.20 -6.56
C GLN A 145 -4.50 -13.42 -7.75
N TRP A 146 -5.65 -12.77 -7.54
CA TRP A 146 -6.27 -11.97 -8.60
C TRP A 146 -5.39 -10.81 -9.07
N ILE A 147 -4.71 -10.10 -8.12
CA ILE A 147 -3.74 -9.06 -8.45
C ILE A 147 -2.60 -9.64 -9.27
N PHE A 148 -2.04 -10.76 -8.86
CA PHE A 148 -0.93 -11.39 -9.57
C PHE A 148 -1.29 -11.73 -11.01
N GLU A 149 -2.48 -12.25 -11.25
CA GLU A 149 -2.95 -12.65 -12.57
C GLU A 149 -3.37 -11.48 -13.48
N ASN A 150 -3.79 -10.34 -12.90
CA ASN A 150 -4.46 -9.28 -13.67
C ASN A 150 -3.83 -7.89 -13.54
N CYS A 151 -2.98 -7.67 -12.56
CA CYS A 151 -2.46 -6.34 -12.19
C CYS A 151 -0.94 -6.30 -12.03
N MET A 152 -0.23 -7.33 -12.50
CA MET A 152 1.23 -7.39 -12.45
C MET A 152 1.82 -7.38 -13.85
N ASP A 153 2.86 -6.57 -14.04
CA ASP A 153 3.63 -6.50 -15.28
C ASP A 153 5.10 -6.78 -14.99
N GLY A 154 5.83 -7.36 -15.96
CA GLY A 154 7.26 -7.62 -15.84
C GLY A 154 7.63 -8.72 -14.84
N THR A 155 6.67 -9.57 -14.47
CA THR A 155 6.93 -10.80 -13.74
C THR A 155 7.66 -11.77 -14.67
N ASN A 156 8.82 -12.28 -14.23
CA ASN A 156 9.43 -13.39 -14.95
C ASN A 156 8.49 -14.59 -14.84
N GLU A 157 7.89 -14.99 -15.96
CA GLU A 157 7.30 -16.32 -16.05
C GLU A 157 8.43 -17.34 -15.82
N VAL A 158 8.37 -18.04 -14.70
CA VAL A 158 9.23 -19.16 -14.41
C VAL A 158 8.61 -20.41 -15.01
#